data_6e488ce2ca93e4e21a5ecc12e3501954
#
_entry.id   6e488ce2ca93e4e21a5ecc12e3501954
#
_cell.length_a   1.000
_cell.length_b   1.000
_cell.length_c   1.000
_cell.angle_alpha   90.00
_cell.angle_beta   90.00
_cell.angle_gamma   90.00
#
_symmetry.space_group_name_H-M   'P 1'
#
loop_
_entity.id
_entity.type
_entity.pdbx_description
1 polymer ?
#
loop_
_entity_poly.entity_id
_entity_poly.type
_entity_poly.pdbx_seq_one_letter_code
_entity_poly.pdbx_strand_id
1 'polypeptide(L)'
;MTMFWGATLFVLTRLIKVNKLWKVPREAARISAWSFILAWLSLLIAVILLYIATGDWYIYSNMSDDNAINYGMRLCINLLIVLAVIIPAAQFPFQGWLIESVAAPTPVSAIMHAGIVNAGGVILTRFSPVFNDEIAISLLLIIASISVLLGSGISLVHVDYKRQLVGSTISQMGFMLVQCALGAYSAAIVHLILHGVFKATLFLQSGSVVKRFNIPTPPSVKKSYGWLVFGRLLAILIAIIFWLNSDRHAYDVLSALILAWSLMVSWNQLVAFSHGLIGRVI
;
A
#
# COMPACT_ATOMS: atom_id res chain seq x y z
N MET A 1 -3.61 14.00 13.72
CA MET A 1 -3.41 12.92 12.73
C MET A 1 -4.44 11.80 12.93
N THR A 2 -4.53 11.17 14.09
CA THR A 2 -5.43 10.03 14.38
C THR A 2 -6.91 10.30 14.13
N MET A 3 -7.42 11.49 14.46
CA MET A 3 -8.83 11.86 14.22
C MET A 3 -9.15 11.95 12.73
N PHE A 4 -8.30 12.60 11.93
CA PHE A 4 -8.47 12.65 10.47
C PHE A 4 -8.39 11.27 9.84
N TRP A 5 -7.51 10.41 10.35
CA TRP A 5 -7.42 9.03 9.92
C TRP A 5 -8.73 8.27 10.18
N GLY A 6 -9.27 8.36 11.40
CA GLY A 6 -10.56 7.75 11.74
C GLY A 6 -11.70 8.26 10.86
N ALA A 7 -11.76 9.58 10.59
CA ALA A 7 -12.75 10.17 9.71
C ALA A 7 -12.64 9.62 8.27
N THR A 8 -11.42 9.48 7.73
CA THR A 8 -11.17 8.90 6.40
C THR A 8 -11.68 7.47 6.31
N LEU A 9 -11.37 6.64 7.31
CA LEU A 9 -11.82 5.25 7.38
C LEU A 9 -13.35 5.15 7.49
N PHE A 10 -13.98 6.04 8.25
CA PHE A 10 -15.44 6.12 8.35
C PHE A 10 -16.09 6.48 7.01
N VAL A 11 -15.59 7.50 6.32
CA VAL A 11 -16.09 7.90 4.99
C VAL A 11 -15.96 6.75 4.01
N LEU A 12 -14.84 6.03 4.01
CA LEU A 12 -14.63 4.90 3.14
C LEU A 12 -15.65 3.77 3.35
N THR A 13 -15.97 3.44 4.60
CA THR A 13 -17.00 2.43 4.89
C THR A 13 -18.37 2.82 4.34
N ARG A 14 -18.68 4.14 4.33
CA ARG A 14 -19.90 4.66 3.72
C ARG A 14 -19.87 4.56 2.19
N LEU A 15 -18.72 4.79 1.58
CA LEU A 15 -18.54 4.65 0.13
C LEU A 15 -18.65 3.19 -0.35
N ILE A 16 -18.15 2.23 0.42
CA ILE A 16 -18.34 0.80 0.12
C ILE A 16 -19.81 0.42 0.13
N LYS A 17 -20.61 1.02 1.02
CA LYS A 17 -22.05 0.77 1.21
C LYS A 17 -22.95 1.58 0.24
N VAL A 18 -22.45 2.09 -0.86
CA VAL A 18 -23.25 2.95 -1.79
C VAL A 18 -24.58 2.32 -2.19
N ASN A 19 -24.62 1.00 -2.45
CA ASN A 19 -25.85 0.31 -2.77
C ASN A 19 -26.45 -0.40 -1.54
N LYS A 20 -27.39 0.27 -0.87
CA LYS A 20 -28.00 -0.22 0.39
C LYS A 20 -28.89 -1.46 0.19
N LEU A 21 -29.38 -1.72 -1.03
CA LEU A 21 -30.31 -2.79 -1.34
C LEU A 21 -29.62 -4.15 -1.53
N TRP A 22 -28.34 -4.15 -1.87
CA TRP A 22 -27.59 -5.38 -2.14
C TRP A 22 -26.89 -5.89 -0.87
N LYS A 23 -27.02 -7.21 -0.61
CA LYS A 23 -26.44 -7.86 0.57
C LYS A 23 -24.90 -7.81 0.55
N VAL A 24 -24.29 -8.10 -0.59
CA VAL A 24 -22.82 -8.22 -0.73
C VAL A 24 -22.06 -6.93 -0.38
N PRO A 25 -22.38 -5.74 -0.92
CA PRO A 25 -21.71 -4.50 -0.51
C PRO A 25 -21.94 -4.14 0.96
N ARG A 26 -23.07 -4.55 1.54
CA ARG A 26 -23.38 -4.29 2.94
C ARG A 26 -22.53 -5.13 3.89
N GLU A 27 -22.29 -6.39 3.55
CA GLU A 27 -21.39 -7.27 4.32
C GLU A 27 -19.94 -6.83 4.18
N ALA A 28 -19.50 -6.52 2.97
CA ALA A 28 -18.17 -5.97 2.72
C ALA A 28 -17.91 -4.68 3.55
N ALA A 29 -18.89 -3.76 3.57
CA ALA A 29 -18.82 -2.55 4.37
C ALA A 29 -18.75 -2.84 5.88
N ARG A 30 -19.46 -3.88 6.37
CA ARG A 30 -19.44 -4.28 7.79
C ARG A 30 -18.07 -4.84 8.18
N ILE A 31 -17.51 -5.74 7.36
CA ILE A 31 -16.18 -6.33 7.61
C ILE A 31 -15.12 -5.23 7.60
N SER A 32 -15.16 -4.35 6.59
CA SER A 32 -14.24 -3.21 6.51
C SER A 32 -14.37 -2.27 7.71
N ALA A 33 -15.61 -2.00 8.18
CA ALA A 33 -15.85 -1.13 9.32
C ALA A 33 -15.20 -1.68 10.61
N TRP A 34 -15.39 -2.96 10.92
CA TRP A 34 -14.76 -3.58 12.08
C TRP A 34 -13.23 -3.58 11.99
N SER A 35 -12.69 -3.92 10.84
CA SER A 35 -11.25 -3.87 10.60
C SER A 35 -10.71 -2.44 10.82
N PHE A 36 -11.37 -1.44 10.29
CA PHE A 36 -10.94 -0.06 10.38
C PHE A 36 -11.09 0.54 11.79
N ILE A 37 -12.15 0.16 12.52
CA ILE A 37 -12.30 0.54 13.93
C ILE A 37 -11.15 -0.04 14.75
N LEU A 38 -10.81 -1.31 14.54
CA LEU A 38 -9.69 -1.95 15.22
C LEU A 38 -8.37 -1.26 14.93
N ALA A 39 -8.08 -0.97 13.65
CA ALA A 39 -6.87 -0.26 13.24
C ALA A 39 -6.79 1.14 13.86
N TRP A 40 -7.91 1.88 13.85
CA TRP A 40 -7.97 3.21 14.41
C TRP A 40 -7.79 3.23 15.93
N LEU A 41 -8.46 2.32 16.64
CA LEU A 41 -8.31 2.17 18.10
C LEU A 41 -6.89 1.78 18.48
N SER A 42 -6.26 0.86 17.74
CA SER A 42 -4.87 0.46 17.98
C SER A 42 -3.92 1.65 17.85
N LEU A 43 -4.06 2.47 16.80
CA LEU A 43 -3.24 3.66 16.63
C LEU A 43 -3.53 4.72 17.70
N LEU A 44 -4.79 4.90 18.07
CA LEU A 44 -5.19 5.87 19.09
C LEU A 44 -4.59 5.49 20.46
N ILE A 45 -4.71 4.22 20.85
CA ILE A 45 -4.13 3.71 22.10
C ILE A 45 -2.61 3.84 22.08
N ALA A 46 -1.95 3.50 20.97
CA ALA A 46 -0.50 3.64 20.84
C ALA A 46 -0.05 5.10 21.05
N VAL A 47 -0.76 6.07 20.49
CA VAL A 47 -0.45 7.51 20.64
C VAL A 47 -0.72 7.98 22.07
N ILE A 48 -1.79 7.52 22.72
CA ILE A 48 -2.08 7.85 24.12
C ILE A 48 -1.00 7.27 25.05
N LEU A 49 -0.61 6.01 24.86
CA LEU A 49 0.46 5.39 25.64
C LEU A 49 1.80 6.10 25.43
N LEU A 50 2.10 6.52 24.20
CA LEU A 50 3.29 7.29 23.90
C LEU A 50 3.28 8.63 24.64
N TYR A 51 2.15 9.34 24.63
CA TYR A 51 1.99 10.58 25.39
C TYR A 51 2.15 10.37 26.90
N ILE A 52 1.56 9.31 27.46
CA ILE A 52 1.71 8.99 28.89
C ILE A 52 3.17 8.70 29.25
N ALA A 53 3.91 8.06 28.33
CA ALA A 53 5.30 7.69 28.55
C ALA A 53 6.27 8.88 28.42
N THR A 54 6.00 9.80 27.48
CA THR A 54 6.93 10.90 27.14
C THR A 54 6.50 12.28 27.66
N GLY A 55 5.21 12.45 27.96
CA GLY A 55 4.65 13.75 28.36
C GLY A 55 4.50 14.75 27.22
N ASP A 56 4.86 14.38 25.98
CA ASP A 56 4.87 15.28 24.83
C ASP A 56 4.05 14.71 23.65
N TRP A 57 3.45 15.64 22.87
CA TRP A 57 2.71 15.30 21.66
C TRP A 57 3.60 15.24 20.40
N TYR A 58 4.86 15.70 20.51
CA TYR A 58 5.80 15.72 19.39
C TYR A 58 6.64 14.43 19.39
N ILE A 59 6.52 13.63 18.34
CA ILE A 59 7.22 12.34 18.19
C ILE A 59 8.75 12.52 18.16
N TYR A 60 9.24 13.68 17.73
CA TYR A 60 10.67 13.93 17.52
C TYR A 60 11.40 14.59 18.68
N SER A 61 10.69 15.12 19.70
CA SER A 61 11.33 15.94 20.74
C SER A 61 12.03 15.12 21.84
N ASN A 62 11.67 13.84 22.03
CA ASN A 62 12.06 13.06 23.23
C ASN A 62 12.83 11.77 22.93
N MET A 63 13.47 11.67 21.76
CA MET A 63 14.16 10.43 21.36
C MET A 63 15.65 10.37 21.75
N SER A 64 16.17 11.38 22.45
CA SER A 64 17.55 11.42 22.91
C SER A 64 17.86 10.50 24.11
N ASP A 65 16.81 9.98 24.79
CA ASP A 65 16.96 9.04 25.90
C ASP A 65 16.22 7.72 25.62
N ASP A 66 16.92 6.74 25.08
CA ASP A 66 16.40 5.36 24.87
C ASP A 66 15.92 4.69 26.17
N ASN A 67 16.32 5.22 27.32
CA ASN A 67 15.99 4.70 28.66
C ASN A 67 14.72 5.33 29.28
N ALA A 68 14.11 6.33 28.64
CA ALA A 68 12.96 7.05 29.23
C ALA A 68 11.69 6.20 29.27
N ILE A 69 11.54 5.20 28.40
CA ILE A 69 10.33 4.38 28.28
C ILE A 69 10.63 2.95 28.76
N ASN A 70 9.82 2.45 29.73
CA ASN A 70 9.90 1.07 30.17
C ASN A 70 9.75 0.11 28.96
N TYR A 71 10.59 -0.94 28.91
CA TYR A 71 10.63 -1.94 27.84
C TYR A 71 9.22 -2.51 27.53
N GLY A 72 8.45 -2.89 28.54
CA GLY A 72 7.09 -3.43 28.34
C GLY A 72 6.13 -2.44 27.69
N MET A 73 6.24 -1.14 28.03
CA MET A 73 5.43 -0.08 27.41
C MET A 73 5.86 0.17 25.98
N ARG A 74 7.18 0.20 25.70
CA ARG A 74 7.72 0.33 24.35
C ARG A 74 7.26 -0.81 23.44
N LEU A 75 7.38 -2.05 23.91
CA LEU A 75 6.91 -3.23 23.17
C LEU A 75 5.40 -3.14 22.90
N CYS A 76 4.59 -2.76 23.90
CA CYS A 76 3.15 -2.61 23.71
C CYS A 76 2.80 -1.56 22.65
N ILE A 77 3.44 -0.38 22.69
CA ILE A 77 3.26 0.69 21.69
C ILE A 77 3.62 0.19 20.29
N ASN A 78 4.76 -0.49 20.16
CA ASN A 78 5.22 -1.00 18.85
C ASN A 78 4.28 -2.09 18.31
N LEU A 79 3.78 -3.01 19.14
CA LEU A 79 2.80 -4.02 18.71
C LEU A 79 1.46 -3.40 18.30
N LEU A 80 1.01 -2.36 18.98
CA LEU A 80 -0.19 -1.61 18.59
C LEU A 80 0.00 -0.87 17.26
N ILE A 81 1.20 -0.34 17.00
CA ILE A 81 1.55 0.25 15.70
C ILE A 81 1.53 -0.83 14.61
N VAL A 82 2.11 -2.02 14.85
CA VAL A 82 2.04 -3.15 13.91
C VAL A 82 0.59 -3.45 13.57
N LEU A 83 -0.28 -3.60 14.58
CA LEU A 83 -1.69 -3.89 14.35
C LEU A 83 -2.40 -2.78 13.56
N ALA A 84 -2.13 -1.52 13.89
CA ALA A 84 -2.69 -0.35 13.19
C ALA A 84 -2.29 -0.26 11.73
N VAL A 85 -1.15 -0.85 11.36
CA VAL A 85 -0.56 -0.81 10.02
C VAL A 85 -0.98 -1.99 9.16
N ILE A 86 -0.94 -3.22 9.71
CA ILE A 86 -1.24 -4.44 8.93
C ILE A 86 -2.71 -4.51 8.51
N ILE A 87 -3.63 -3.97 9.30
CA ILE A 87 -5.06 -4.01 9.02
C ILE A 87 -5.42 -3.19 7.78
N PRO A 88 -5.14 -1.88 7.68
CA PRO A 88 -5.48 -1.10 6.50
C PRO A 88 -4.67 -1.52 5.27
N ALA A 89 -3.44 -2.01 5.46
CA ALA A 89 -2.63 -2.60 4.39
C ALA A 89 -3.13 -3.99 3.94
N ALA A 90 -4.22 -4.49 4.53
CA ALA A 90 -4.85 -5.77 4.21
C ALA A 90 -3.88 -6.96 4.30
N GLN A 91 -3.03 -6.97 5.31
CA GLN A 91 -2.09 -8.07 5.53
C GLN A 91 -2.74 -9.22 6.29
N PHE A 92 -2.15 -10.41 6.19
CA PHE A 92 -2.58 -11.56 6.97
C PHE A 92 -2.61 -11.24 8.48
N PRO A 93 -3.66 -11.62 9.20
CA PRO A 93 -4.89 -12.32 8.79
C PRO A 93 -6.04 -11.39 8.36
N PHE A 94 -5.81 -10.08 8.17
CA PHE A 94 -6.85 -9.07 7.93
C PHE A 94 -7.14 -8.79 6.45
N GLN A 95 -6.65 -9.59 5.50
CA GLN A 95 -6.85 -9.38 4.06
C GLN A 95 -8.32 -9.46 3.61
N GLY A 96 -9.18 -10.07 4.43
CA GLY A 96 -10.60 -10.32 4.10
C GLY A 96 -11.37 -9.04 3.74
N TRP A 97 -11.15 -7.93 4.46
CA TRP A 97 -11.86 -6.69 4.17
C TRP A 97 -11.60 -6.17 2.75
N LEU A 98 -10.37 -6.32 2.25
CA LEU A 98 -9.98 -5.86 0.92
C LEU A 98 -10.52 -6.81 -0.17
N ILE A 99 -10.49 -8.12 0.07
CA ILE A 99 -11.02 -9.14 -0.85
C ILE A 99 -12.54 -8.94 -1.02
N GLU A 100 -13.28 -8.76 0.05
CA GLU A 100 -14.73 -8.55 -0.01
C GLU A 100 -15.11 -7.19 -0.62
N SER A 101 -14.22 -6.20 -0.54
CA SER A 101 -14.43 -4.87 -1.10
C SER A 101 -14.46 -4.81 -2.64
N VAL A 102 -14.14 -5.90 -3.33
CA VAL A 102 -14.26 -6.04 -4.81
C VAL A 102 -15.67 -5.68 -5.32
N ALA A 103 -16.69 -5.91 -4.48
CA ALA A 103 -18.08 -5.54 -4.79
C ALA A 103 -18.32 -4.01 -4.89
N ALA A 104 -17.37 -3.18 -4.44
CA ALA A 104 -17.48 -1.74 -4.52
C ALA A 104 -17.38 -1.22 -5.97
N PRO A 105 -17.99 -0.06 -6.28
CA PRO A 105 -17.82 0.60 -7.57
C PRO A 105 -16.37 0.87 -7.91
N THR A 106 -16.01 0.85 -9.19
CA THR A 106 -14.64 1.02 -9.68
C THR A 106 -13.92 2.26 -9.14
N PRO A 107 -14.55 3.47 -9.07
CA PRO A 107 -13.89 4.64 -8.49
C PRO A 107 -13.57 4.46 -7.00
N VAL A 108 -14.46 3.81 -6.24
CA VAL A 108 -14.25 3.51 -4.81
C VAL A 108 -13.10 2.51 -4.65
N SER A 109 -13.07 1.47 -5.50
CA SER A 109 -11.95 0.52 -5.52
C SER A 109 -10.62 1.21 -5.83
N ALA A 110 -10.59 2.15 -6.79
CA ALA A 110 -9.40 2.92 -7.10
C ALA A 110 -8.88 3.71 -5.86
N ILE A 111 -9.76 4.41 -5.14
CA ILE A 111 -9.40 5.15 -3.92
C ILE A 111 -8.89 4.20 -2.83
N MET A 112 -9.51 3.04 -2.64
CA MET A 112 -9.09 2.07 -1.64
C MET A 112 -7.68 1.54 -1.92
N HIS A 113 -7.45 1.07 -3.14
CA HIS A 113 -6.20 0.41 -3.53
C HIS A 113 -5.04 1.38 -3.83
N ALA A 114 -5.34 2.63 -4.17
CA ALA A 114 -4.34 3.67 -4.40
C ALA A 114 -4.07 4.55 -3.17
N GLY A 115 -4.99 4.59 -2.21
CA GLY A 115 -4.93 5.50 -1.07
C GLY A 115 -4.86 4.78 0.27
N ILE A 116 -5.96 4.19 0.71
CA ILE A 116 -6.10 3.68 2.10
C ILE A 116 -5.11 2.57 2.44
N VAL A 117 -4.87 1.63 1.54
CA VAL A 117 -3.92 0.53 1.77
C VAL A 117 -2.48 1.03 1.99
N ASN A 118 -2.15 2.20 1.44
CA ASN A 118 -0.84 2.83 1.57
C ASN A 118 -0.60 3.44 2.96
N ALA A 119 -1.65 3.60 3.77
CA ALA A 119 -1.56 4.22 5.09
C ALA A 119 -0.57 3.51 6.02
N GLY A 120 -0.42 2.19 5.88
CA GLY A 120 0.55 1.43 6.68
C GLY A 120 1.97 1.97 6.54
N GLY A 121 2.43 2.22 5.31
CA GLY A 121 3.74 2.80 5.04
C GLY A 121 3.88 4.23 5.57
N VAL A 122 2.83 5.06 5.40
CA VAL A 122 2.83 6.44 5.93
C VAL A 122 2.90 6.46 7.45
N ILE A 123 2.14 5.59 8.14
CA ILE A 123 2.16 5.49 9.60
C ILE A 123 3.56 5.04 10.06
N LEU A 124 4.12 3.98 9.50
CA LEU A 124 5.45 3.49 9.89
C LEU A 124 6.54 4.53 9.65
N THR A 125 6.52 5.22 8.50
CA THR A 125 7.47 6.30 8.23
C THR A 125 7.34 7.43 9.24
N ARG A 126 6.11 7.78 9.65
CA ARG A 126 5.87 8.83 10.64
C ARG A 126 6.31 8.43 12.05
N PHE A 127 6.13 7.15 12.39
CA PHE A 127 6.48 6.59 13.70
C PHE A 127 7.85 5.90 13.70
N SER A 128 8.63 6.01 12.62
CA SER A 128 9.96 5.38 12.50
C SER A 128 10.88 5.66 13.68
N PRO A 129 10.87 6.87 14.32
CA PRO A 129 11.74 7.11 15.47
C PRO A 129 11.35 6.28 16.72
N VAL A 130 10.08 5.90 16.86
CA VAL A 130 9.54 5.13 18.01
C VAL A 130 9.51 3.62 17.69
N PHE A 131 9.47 3.27 16.39
CA PHE A 131 9.34 1.90 15.93
C PHE A 131 10.72 1.23 15.81
N ASN A 132 11.26 0.82 16.97
CA ASN A 132 12.62 0.29 17.09
C ASN A 132 12.70 -1.02 17.91
N ASP A 133 11.56 -1.63 18.28
CA ASP A 133 11.53 -2.88 19.03
C ASP A 133 11.73 -4.09 18.11
N GLU A 134 12.74 -4.93 18.39
CA GLU A 134 13.12 -6.07 17.55
C GLU A 134 12.01 -7.11 17.41
N ILE A 135 11.20 -7.34 18.47
CA ILE A 135 10.10 -8.30 18.44
C ILE A 135 9.00 -7.79 17.50
N ALA A 136 8.64 -6.51 17.60
CA ALA A 136 7.62 -5.90 16.76
C ALA A 136 8.07 -5.84 15.28
N ILE A 137 9.33 -5.51 15.02
CA ILE A 137 9.92 -5.51 13.67
C ILE A 137 9.91 -6.91 13.08
N SER A 138 10.35 -7.92 13.83
CA SER A 138 10.36 -9.32 13.38
C SER A 138 8.95 -9.83 13.10
N LEU A 139 7.98 -9.51 13.96
CA LEU A 139 6.58 -9.85 13.76
C LEU A 139 6.02 -9.22 12.49
N LEU A 140 6.29 -7.92 12.27
CA LEU A 140 5.88 -7.22 11.06
C LEU A 140 6.48 -7.87 9.81
N LEU A 141 7.78 -8.22 9.85
CA LEU A 141 8.49 -8.85 8.74
C LEU A 141 7.88 -10.22 8.38
N ILE A 142 7.58 -11.04 9.39
CA ILE A 142 6.95 -12.35 9.20
C ILE A 142 5.56 -12.21 8.57
N ILE A 143 4.70 -11.36 9.15
CA ILE A 143 3.33 -11.15 8.66
C ILE A 143 3.35 -10.60 7.24
N ALA A 144 4.20 -9.61 6.96
CA ALA A 144 4.32 -9.01 5.64
C ALA A 144 4.83 -10.02 4.60
N SER A 145 5.83 -10.84 4.92
CA SER A 145 6.35 -11.87 4.03
C SER A 145 5.31 -12.96 3.71
N ILE A 146 4.57 -13.42 4.70
CA ILE A 146 3.44 -14.34 4.48
C ILE A 146 2.40 -13.71 3.55
N SER A 147 2.10 -12.43 3.76
CA SER A 147 1.11 -11.71 2.95
C SER A 147 1.57 -11.50 1.51
N VAL A 148 2.88 -11.31 1.26
CA VAL A 148 3.45 -11.28 -0.11
C VAL A 148 3.16 -12.57 -0.84
N LEU A 149 3.40 -13.72 -0.20
CA LEU A 149 3.15 -15.03 -0.80
C LEU A 149 1.66 -15.28 -1.04
N LEU A 150 0.82 -15.01 -0.03
CA LEU A 150 -0.64 -15.18 -0.14
C LEU A 150 -1.23 -14.27 -1.22
N GLY A 151 -0.85 -13.00 -1.23
CA GLY A 151 -1.34 -12.02 -2.21
C GLY A 151 -0.92 -12.39 -3.63
N SER A 152 0.31 -12.85 -3.83
CA SER A 152 0.80 -13.34 -5.12
C SER A 152 0.02 -14.58 -5.56
N GLY A 153 -0.22 -15.53 -4.66
CA GLY A 153 -1.04 -16.72 -4.93
C GLY A 153 -2.46 -16.36 -5.36
N ILE A 154 -3.12 -15.44 -4.63
CA ILE A 154 -4.46 -14.94 -4.99
C ILE A 154 -4.45 -14.32 -6.39
N SER A 155 -3.44 -13.50 -6.70
CA SER A 155 -3.32 -12.84 -8.00
C SER A 155 -3.16 -13.82 -9.17
N LEU A 156 -2.49 -14.96 -8.94
CA LEU A 156 -2.24 -15.96 -9.98
C LEU A 156 -3.43 -16.91 -10.21
N VAL A 157 -4.17 -17.25 -9.16
CA VAL A 157 -5.21 -18.30 -9.21
C VAL A 157 -6.58 -17.76 -9.61
N HIS A 158 -6.88 -16.50 -9.28
CA HIS A 158 -8.21 -15.96 -9.57
C HIS A 158 -8.42 -15.62 -11.05
N VAL A 159 -9.59 -16.01 -11.60
CA VAL A 159 -10.01 -15.69 -12.96
C VAL A 159 -10.56 -14.26 -13.07
N ASP A 160 -11.14 -13.73 -11.99
CA ASP A 160 -11.69 -12.37 -11.94
C ASP A 160 -10.56 -11.33 -11.89
N TYR A 161 -10.49 -10.46 -12.90
CA TYR A 161 -9.48 -9.42 -13.02
C TYR A 161 -9.43 -8.49 -11.80
N LYS A 162 -10.58 -8.09 -11.24
CA LYS A 162 -10.58 -7.26 -10.02
C LYS A 162 -9.97 -7.99 -8.83
N ARG A 163 -10.24 -9.28 -8.66
CA ARG A 163 -9.65 -10.10 -7.60
C ARG A 163 -8.14 -10.30 -7.80
N GLN A 164 -7.69 -10.44 -9.04
CA GLN A 164 -6.25 -10.44 -9.35
C GLN A 164 -5.58 -9.13 -8.92
N LEU A 165 -6.22 -7.97 -9.21
CA LEU A 165 -5.73 -6.66 -8.78
C LEU A 165 -5.69 -6.53 -7.25
N VAL A 166 -6.67 -7.08 -6.54
CA VAL A 166 -6.68 -7.12 -5.06
C VAL A 166 -5.54 -7.97 -4.53
N GLY A 167 -5.35 -9.18 -5.04
CA GLY A 167 -4.25 -10.07 -4.65
C GLY A 167 -2.89 -9.38 -4.84
N SER A 168 -2.68 -8.79 -6.02
CA SER A 168 -1.45 -8.05 -6.28
C SER A 168 -1.27 -6.81 -5.39
N THR A 169 -2.37 -6.17 -4.92
CA THR A 169 -2.28 -5.08 -3.93
C THR A 169 -1.83 -5.60 -2.57
N ILE A 170 -2.39 -6.71 -2.08
CA ILE A 170 -1.98 -7.34 -0.82
C ILE A 170 -0.48 -7.66 -0.84
N SER A 171 -0.01 -8.27 -1.94
CA SER A 171 1.40 -8.59 -2.13
C SER A 171 2.29 -7.35 -2.13
N GLN A 172 1.94 -6.32 -2.89
CA GLN A 172 2.72 -5.07 -3.00
C GLN A 172 2.76 -4.30 -1.68
N MET A 173 1.65 -4.28 -0.93
CA MET A 173 1.63 -3.67 0.41
C MET A 173 2.47 -4.47 1.40
N GLY A 174 2.44 -5.80 1.35
CA GLY A 174 3.34 -6.64 2.13
C GLY A 174 4.80 -6.30 1.84
N PHE A 175 5.15 -6.17 0.57
CA PHE A 175 6.48 -5.79 0.15
C PHE A 175 6.91 -4.42 0.68
N MET A 176 6.02 -3.42 0.61
CA MET A 176 6.26 -2.10 1.20
C MET A 176 6.49 -2.17 2.71
N LEU A 177 5.74 -3.01 3.44
CA LEU A 177 5.92 -3.19 4.88
C LEU A 177 7.24 -3.91 5.21
N VAL A 178 7.69 -4.84 4.36
CA VAL A 178 9.04 -5.43 4.46
C VAL A 178 10.12 -4.35 4.34
N GLN A 179 9.99 -3.43 3.38
CA GLN A 179 10.91 -2.29 3.24
C GLN A 179 10.93 -1.42 4.51
N CYS A 180 9.76 -1.12 5.09
CA CYS A 180 9.68 -0.38 6.35
C CYS A 180 10.30 -1.14 7.53
N ALA A 181 10.07 -2.45 7.64
CA ALA A 181 10.64 -3.29 8.70
C ALA A 181 12.17 -3.37 8.62
N LEU A 182 12.72 -3.28 7.40
CA LEU A 182 14.17 -3.21 7.17
C LEU A 182 14.74 -1.79 7.31
N GLY A 183 13.95 -0.80 7.69
CA GLY A 183 14.39 0.59 7.84
C GLY A 183 14.48 1.38 6.51
N ALA A 184 14.17 0.76 5.36
CA ALA A 184 14.24 1.39 4.04
C ALA A 184 13.02 2.31 3.77
N TYR A 185 12.75 3.26 4.65
CA TYR A 185 11.56 4.13 4.59
C TYR A 185 11.49 4.97 3.31
N SER A 186 12.63 5.45 2.80
CA SER A 186 12.69 6.20 1.54
C SER A 186 12.20 5.36 0.36
N ALA A 187 12.64 4.10 0.28
CA ALA A 187 12.17 3.17 -0.74
C ALA A 187 10.68 2.86 -0.60
N ALA A 188 10.19 2.70 0.65
CA ALA A 188 8.78 2.48 0.92
C ALA A 188 7.90 3.67 0.46
N ILE A 189 8.35 4.92 0.68
CA ILE A 189 7.62 6.12 0.22
C ILE A 189 7.55 6.16 -1.32
N VAL A 190 8.66 5.93 -2.01
CA VAL A 190 8.68 5.90 -3.48
C VAL A 190 7.77 4.79 -4.00
N HIS A 191 7.85 3.59 -3.41
CA HIS A 191 6.96 2.47 -3.74
C HIS A 191 5.50 2.85 -3.57
N LEU A 192 5.13 3.46 -2.45
CA LEU A 192 3.79 3.91 -2.11
C LEU A 192 3.21 4.87 -3.17
N ILE A 193 3.99 5.88 -3.59
CA ILE A 193 3.55 6.87 -4.59
C ILE A 193 3.32 6.18 -5.94
N LEU A 194 4.31 5.40 -6.40
CA LEU A 194 4.23 4.71 -7.70
C LEU A 194 3.11 3.66 -7.71
N HIS A 195 2.97 2.88 -6.63
CA HIS A 195 1.90 1.93 -6.47
C HIS A 195 0.52 2.60 -6.50
N GLY A 196 0.37 3.75 -5.82
CA GLY A 196 -0.87 4.51 -5.81
C GLY A 196 -1.31 4.92 -7.22
N VAL A 197 -0.42 5.54 -7.99
CA VAL A 197 -0.70 5.94 -9.38
C VAL A 197 -1.03 4.74 -10.25
N PHE A 198 -0.20 3.69 -10.17
CA PHE A 198 -0.37 2.47 -10.95
C PHE A 198 -1.70 1.77 -10.67
N LYS A 199 -2.05 1.59 -9.40
CA LYS A 199 -3.30 0.93 -9.01
C LYS A 199 -4.54 1.76 -9.33
N ALA A 200 -4.50 3.09 -9.13
CA ALA A 200 -5.59 3.96 -9.53
C ALA A 200 -5.90 3.77 -11.02
N THR A 201 -4.86 3.79 -11.86
CA THR A 201 -4.99 3.61 -13.32
C THR A 201 -5.62 2.27 -13.67
N LEU A 202 -5.11 1.16 -13.10
CA LEU A 202 -5.62 -0.18 -13.40
C LEU A 202 -7.06 -0.38 -12.95
N PHE A 203 -7.42 0.10 -11.76
CA PHE A 203 -8.80 -0.02 -11.28
C PHE A 203 -9.76 0.83 -12.11
N LEU A 204 -9.42 2.06 -12.46
CA LEU A 204 -10.25 2.89 -13.33
C LEU A 204 -10.43 2.26 -14.71
N GLN A 205 -9.38 1.64 -15.26
CA GLN A 205 -9.45 0.94 -16.54
C GLN A 205 -10.23 -0.38 -16.46
N SER A 206 -10.31 -1.03 -15.30
CA SER A 206 -11.05 -2.29 -15.14
C SER A 206 -12.54 -2.16 -15.51
N GLY A 207 -13.10 -0.97 -15.40
CA GLY A 207 -14.48 -0.67 -15.85
C GLY A 207 -14.64 -0.63 -17.37
N SER A 208 -13.57 -0.45 -18.14
CA SER A 208 -13.61 -0.41 -19.61
C SER A 208 -13.50 -1.79 -20.26
N VAL A 209 -13.15 -2.83 -19.49
CA VAL A 209 -13.05 -4.23 -19.98
C VAL A 209 -14.43 -4.83 -20.30
N VAL A 210 -15.50 -4.27 -19.77
CA VAL A 210 -16.87 -4.63 -20.22
C VAL A 210 -17.01 -4.16 -21.67
N LYS A 211 -16.91 -5.11 -22.61
CA LYS A 211 -17.13 -4.84 -24.03
C LYS A 211 -18.49 -4.13 -24.20
N ARG A 212 -18.45 -2.84 -24.49
CA ARG A 212 -19.61 -2.18 -25.08
C ARG A 212 -19.74 -2.76 -26.49
N PHE A 213 -20.79 -3.53 -26.71
CA PHE A 213 -21.14 -4.03 -28.06
C PHE A 213 -21.04 -2.84 -29.03
N ASN A 214 -20.24 -2.98 -30.12
CA ASN A 214 -20.05 -2.05 -31.23
C ASN A 214 -18.98 -0.95 -31.12
N ILE A 215 -17.91 -1.13 -30.37
CA ILE A 215 -16.74 -0.29 -30.63
C ILE A 215 -15.81 -1.07 -31.58
N PRO A 216 -15.51 -0.54 -32.81
CA PRO A 216 -14.50 -1.14 -33.69
C PRO A 216 -13.20 -1.28 -32.91
N THR A 217 -12.57 -2.45 -32.99
CA THR A 217 -11.24 -2.66 -32.39
C THR A 217 -10.27 -1.63 -33.01
N PRO A 218 -9.66 -0.76 -32.20
CA PRO A 218 -8.69 0.17 -32.76
C PRO A 218 -7.55 -0.62 -33.42
N PRO A 219 -6.98 -0.12 -34.53
CA PRO A 219 -5.87 -0.78 -35.21
C PRO A 219 -4.75 -1.03 -34.22
N SER A 220 -4.10 -2.18 -34.31
CA SER A 220 -2.97 -2.54 -33.47
C SER A 220 -1.84 -1.48 -33.61
N VAL A 221 -1.69 -0.63 -32.61
CA VAL A 221 -0.63 0.37 -32.60
C VAL A 221 0.69 -0.37 -32.43
N LYS A 222 1.61 -0.23 -33.39
CA LYS A 222 2.96 -0.77 -33.29
C LYS A 222 3.62 -0.18 -32.04
N LYS A 223 4.01 -1.05 -31.09
CA LYS A 223 4.74 -0.64 -29.90
C LYS A 223 6.03 0.07 -30.33
N SER A 224 6.21 1.33 -29.97
CA SER A 224 7.46 2.02 -30.22
C SER A 224 8.55 1.41 -29.34
N TYR A 225 9.50 0.70 -29.98
CA TYR A 225 10.64 0.10 -29.29
C TYR A 225 11.49 1.15 -28.55
N GLY A 226 11.60 2.35 -29.13
CA GLY A 226 12.32 3.47 -28.53
C GLY A 226 11.76 3.88 -27.16
N TRP A 227 10.43 3.95 -27.01
CA TRP A 227 9.80 4.26 -25.73
C TRP A 227 10.01 3.18 -24.66
N LEU A 228 10.03 1.92 -25.05
CA LEU A 228 10.32 0.82 -24.12
C LEU A 228 11.76 0.90 -23.60
N VAL A 229 12.70 1.18 -24.49
CA VAL A 229 14.13 1.35 -24.13
C VAL A 229 14.31 2.59 -23.24
N PHE A 230 13.71 3.72 -23.62
CA PHE A 230 13.79 4.95 -22.82
C PHE A 230 13.29 4.75 -21.38
N GLY A 231 12.12 4.14 -21.20
CA GLY A 231 11.59 3.90 -19.85
C GLY A 231 12.42 2.95 -19.00
N ARG A 232 13.06 1.95 -19.63
CA ARG A 232 13.97 1.05 -18.92
C ARG A 232 15.23 1.78 -18.45
N LEU A 233 15.81 2.61 -19.31
CA LEU A 233 16.98 3.44 -18.96
C LEU A 233 16.64 4.44 -17.85
N LEU A 234 15.47 5.07 -17.93
CA LEU A 234 14.99 5.99 -16.91
C LEU A 234 14.78 5.27 -15.55
N ALA A 235 14.23 4.07 -15.56
CA ALA A 235 14.04 3.26 -14.34
C ALA A 235 15.39 2.91 -13.67
N ILE A 236 16.39 2.53 -14.48
CA ILE A 236 17.75 2.25 -13.99
C ILE A 236 18.38 3.53 -13.42
N LEU A 237 18.26 4.65 -14.12
CA LEU A 237 18.81 5.94 -13.67
C LEU A 237 18.21 6.36 -12.31
N ILE A 238 16.88 6.26 -12.16
CA ILE A 238 16.21 6.57 -10.89
C ILE A 238 16.70 5.66 -9.77
N ALA A 239 16.86 4.36 -10.02
CA ALA A 239 17.36 3.42 -9.03
C ALA A 239 18.82 3.70 -8.62
N ILE A 240 19.67 4.11 -9.57
CA ILE A 240 21.06 4.53 -9.29
C ILE A 240 21.06 5.80 -8.44
N ILE A 241 20.27 6.82 -8.81
CA ILE A 241 20.15 8.05 -8.02
C ILE A 241 19.67 7.75 -6.61
N PHE A 242 18.66 6.87 -6.47
CA PHE A 242 18.18 6.41 -5.16
C PHE A 242 19.32 5.78 -4.34
N TRP A 243 20.05 4.83 -4.93
CA TRP A 243 21.16 4.16 -4.26
C TRP A 243 22.30 5.11 -3.85
N LEU A 244 22.62 6.10 -4.70
CA LEU A 244 23.66 7.10 -4.42
C LEU A 244 23.29 8.05 -3.27
N ASN A 245 21.99 8.32 -3.07
CA ASN A 245 21.47 9.18 -2.01
C ASN A 245 21.08 8.42 -0.74
N SER A 246 21.21 7.10 -0.72
CA SER A 246 20.94 6.27 0.44
C SER A 246 22.17 6.17 1.35
N ASP A 247 21.96 5.89 2.65
CA ASP A 247 23.01 5.80 3.67
C ASP A 247 23.95 4.58 3.52
N ARG A 248 23.87 3.88 2.39
CA ARG A 248 24.69 2.71 1.97
C ARG A 248 24.61 1.50 2.90
N HIS A 249 23.45 1.20 3.40
CA HIS A 249 23.23 -0.07 4.08
C HIS A 249 23.12 -1.24 3.07
N ALA A 250 23.41 -2.46 3.52
CA ALA A 250 23.42 -3.65 2.65
C ALA A 250 22.07 -3.90 1.91
N TYR A 251 20.95 -3.51 2.51
CA TYR A 251 19.61 -3.65 1.91
C TYR A 251 19.25 -2.53 0.91
N ASP A 252 20.02 -1.44 0.85
CA ASP A 252 19.74 -0.33 -0.09
C ASP A 252 19.97 -0.75 -1.54
N VAL A 253 20.94 -1.62 -1.79
CA VAL A 253 21.15 -2.22 -3.10
C VAL A 253 19.94 -3.06 -3.50
N LEU A 254 19.43 -3.87 -2.59
CA LEU A 254 18.23 -4.69 -2.83
C LEU A 254 17.02 -3.80 -3.10
N SER A 255 16.83 -2.74 -2.30
CA SER A 255 15.75 -1.78 -2.47
C SER A 255 15.83 -1.05 -3.80
N ALA A 256 17.02 -0.64 -4.24
CA ALA A 256 17.25 0.00 -5.53
C ALA A 256 16.95 -0.95 -6.70
N LEU A 257 17.35 -2.23 -6.61
CA LEU A 257 17.04 -3.23 -7.64
C LEU A 257 15.54 -3.47 -7.77
N ILE A 258 14.84 -3.55 -6.63
CA ILE A 258 13.39 -3.73 -6.61
C ILE A 258 12.68 -2.49 -7.19
N LEU A 259 13.15 -1.30 -6.84
CA LEU A 259 12.65 -0.05 -7.41
C LEU A 259 12.81 -0.04 -8.93
N ALA A 260 14.00 -0.38 -9.44
CA ALA A 260 14.24 -0.49 -10.88
C ALA A 260 13.27 -1.46 -11.55
N TRP A 261 13.13 -2.66 -10.99
CA TRP A 261 12.23 -3.68 -11.51
C TRP A 261 10.77 -3.21 -11.52
N SER A 262 10.29 -2.63 -10.44
CA SER A 262 8.93 -2.10 -10.30
C SER A 262 8.64 -1.01 -11.33
N LEU A 263 9.58 -0.07 -11.52
CA LEU A 263 9.46 0.99 -12.52
C LEU A 263 9.44 0.44 -13.94
N MET A 264 10.29 -0.55 -14.25
CA MET A 264 10.30 -1.18 -15.58
C MET A 264 8.98 -1.88 -15.90
N VAL A 265 8.41 -2.61 -14.94
CA VAL A 265 7.13 -3.30 -15.12
C VAL A 265 6.00 -2.28 -15.29
N SER A 266 5.97 -1.24 -14.46
CA SER A 266 4.97 -0.16 -14.54
C SER A 266 5.05 0.58 -15.87
N TRP A 267 6.24 0.88 -16.36
CA TRP A 267 6.45 1.53 -17.66
C TRP A 267 5.95 0.67 -18.82
N ASN A 268 6.28 -0.63 -18.81
CA ASN A 268 5.80 -1.56 -19.85
C ASN A 268 4.26 -1.60 -19.90
N GLN A 269 3.59 -1.49 -18.75
CA GLN A 269 2.14 -1.46 -18.70
C GLN A 269 1.58 -0.12 -19.20
N LEU A 270 2.17 1.02 -18.80
CA LEU A 270 1.78 2.34 -19.29
C LEU A 270 1.87 2.44 -20.82
N VAL A 271 2.96 1.94 -21.42
CA VAL A 271 3.15 1.92 -22.87
C VAL A 271 2.16 0.96 -23.56
N ALA A 272 1.78 -0.14 -22.91
CA ALA A 272 0.78 -1.06 -23.44
C ALA A 272 -0.64 -0.47 -23.46
N PHE A 273 -0.95 0.48 -22.57
CA PHE A 273 -2.27 1.09 -22.40
C PHE A 273 -2.44 2.44 -23.12
N SER A 274 -1.46 2.91 -23.88
CA SER A 274 -1.51 4.22 -24.55
C SER A 274 -2.54 4.30 -25.69
N HIS A 275 -3.82 4.11 -25.34
CA HIS A 275 -4.97 4.29 -26.23
C HIS A 275 -5.72 5.56 -25.84
N GLY A 276 -5.24 6.73 -26.30
CA GLY A 276 -5.88 8.02 -26.04
C GLY A 276 -5.14 9.19 -26.70
N LEU A 277 -5.60 10.44 -26.44
CA LEU A 277 -4.95 11.66 -26.94
C LEU A 277 -3.46 11.71 -26.58
N ILE A 278 -3.08 11.23 -25.40
CA ILE A 278 -1.70 11.16 -24.92
C ILE A 278 -0.91 10.08 -25.68
N GLY A 279 -1.54 8.97 -26.06
CA GLY A 279 -0.89 7.91 -26.85
C GLY A 279 -0.58 8.26 -28.32
N ARG A 280 -1.05 9.41 -28.81
CA ARG A 280 -0.68 9.94 -30.15
C ARG A 280 0.58 10.81 -30.09
N VAL A 281 0.97 11.25 -28.91
CA VAL A 281 2.16 12.09 -28.68
C VAL A 281 3.35 11.22 -28.21
N ILE A 282 3.08 10.02 -27.70
CA ILE A 282 4.01 9.00 -27.28
C ILE A 282 4.05 7.85 -28.31
#